data_1d39f87bffd37b82834a2e3c5446303c
#
_entry.id   1d39f87bffd37b82834a2e3c5446303c
#
_cell.length_a   1.000
_cell.length_b   1.000
_cell.length_c   1.000
_cell.angle_alpha   90.00
_cell.angle_beta   90.00
_cell.angle_gamma   90.00
#
_symmetry.space_group_name_H-M   'P 1'
#
loop_
_entity.id
_entity.type
_entity.pdbx_description
1 polymer ?
#
loop_
_entity_poly.entity_id
_entity_poly.type
_entity_poly.pdbx_seq_one_letter_code
_entity_poly.pdbx_strand_id
1 'polypeptide(L)'
;MPEMIPLGWLHTILGIGALMSGFYTLIKYRVVTLAHRSGKLYVLLTLIVAGTALGIYNQGGFCIAHNLAVLTLVALAGGVVMEKTRLFGSLSKYCQALGYSSTLLFHMIPAITDFLRRLPVGDPFIDTLEDPLLRQFHLAFLAIFVVGIIAQVLWLRKSSQS
;
A
#
# COMPACT_ATOMS: atom_id res chain seq x y z
N MET A 1 6.67 23.65 -5.27
CA MET A 1 6.10 22.74 -4.25
C MET A 1 6.51 23.18 -2.86
N PRO A 2 5.68 23.06 -1.82
CA PRO A 2 6.11 23.36 -0.46
C PRO A 2 7.26 22.42 -0.04
N GLU A 3 8.18 22.94 0.75
CA GLU A 3 9.29 22.14 1.30
C GLU A 3 8.74 20.99 2.15
N MET A 4 9.44 19.85 2.12
CA MET A 4 9.03 18.70 2.92
C MET A 4 9.33 18.95 4.40
N ILE A 5 8.30 18.91 5.21
CA ILE A 5 8.45 18.94 6.68
C ILE A 5 9.15 17.66 7.18
N PRO A 6 9.79 17.68 8.36
CA PRO A 6 10.47 16.49 8.91
C PRO A 6 9.59 15.24 8.98
N LEU A 7 8.30 15.42 9.30
CA LEU A 7 7.32 14.31 9.30
C LEU A 7 7.11 13.72 7.90
N GLY A 8 7.15 14.55 6.84
CA GLY A 8 7.07 14.09 5.45
C GLY A 8 8.26 13.24 5.05
N TRP A 9 9.47 13.63 5.46
CA TRP A 9 10.67 12.82 5.23
C TRP A 9 10.61 11.47 5.94
N LEU A 10 10.23 11.47 7.22
CA LEU A 10 10.05 10.23 7.99
C LEU A 10 9.01 9.31 7.31
N HIS A 11 7.85 9.87 6.94
CA HIS A 11 6.80 9.16 6.21
C HIS A 11 7.32 8.51 4.91
N THR A 12 8.06 9.24 4.11
CA THR A 12 8.60 8.76 2.84
C THR A 12 9.61 7.63 3.03
N ILE A 13 10.56 7.77 3.97
CA ILE A 13 11.57 6.74 4.25
C ILE A 13 10.90 5.46 4.74
N LEU A 14 9.96 5.57 5.68
CA LEU A 14 9.22 4.41 6.19
C LEU A 14 8.31 3.80 5.11
N GLY A 15 7.74 4.62 4.22
CA GLY A 15 6.95 4.19 3.07
C GLY A 15 7.75 3.34 2.09
N ILE A 16 8.98 3.75 1.77
CA ILE A 16 9.90 2.96 0.94
C ILE A 16 10.19 1.62 1.63
N GLY A 17 10.48 1.62 2.93
CA GLY A 17 10.70 0.40 3.71
C GLY A 17 9.48 -0.53 3.71
N ALA A 18 8.27 0.04 3.82
CA ALA A 18 7.03 -0.72 3.72
C ALA A 18 6.89 -1.38 2.34
N LEU A 19 7.06 -0.63 1.26
CA LEU A 19 6.99 -1.18 -0.10
C LEU A 19 8.01 -2.29 -0.33
N MET A 20 9.27 -2.09 0.06
CA MET A 20 10.33 -3.10 -0.08
C MET A 20 10.01 -4.38 0.69
N SER A 21 9.59 -4.27 1.95
CA SER A 21 9.24 -5.43 2.79
C SER A 21 7.98 -6.14 2.29
N GLY A 22 6.99 -5.39 1.80
CA GLY A 22 5.76 -5.92 1.22
C GLY A 22 6.01 -6.70 -0.07
N PHE A 23 6.72 -6.11 -1.03
CA PHE A 23 7.08 -6.80 -2.28
C PHE A 23 7.97 -8.01 -2.05
N TYR A 24 8.99 -7.90 -1.18
CA TYR A 24 9.80 -9.06 -0.79
C TYR A 24 8.93 -10.20 -0.24
N THR A 25 7.97 -9.87 0.62
CA THR A 25 7.07 -10.87 1.22
C THR A 25 6.18 -11.52 0.16
N LEU A 26 5.62 -10.74 -0.76
CA LEU A 26 4.80 -11.27 -1.85
C LEU A 26 5.59 -12.15 -2.81
N ILE A 27 6.79 -11.74 -3.21
CA ILE A 27 7.64 -12.52 -4.12
C ILE A 27 8.03 -13.85 -3.47
N LYS A 28 8.43 -13.83 -2.20
CA LYS A 28 8.94 -15.00 -1.49
C LYS A 28 7.84 -15.96 -1.02
N TYR A 29 6.74 -15.42 -0.49
CA TYR A 29 5.70 -16.21 0.18
C TYR A 29 4.34 -16.19 -0.51
N ARG A 30 4.21 -15.44 -1.62
CA ARG A 30 2.99 -15.29 -2.44
C ARG A 30 1.85 -14.51 -1.75
N VAL A 31 1.81 -14.49 -0.43
CA VAL A 31 0.86 -13.72 0.38
C VAL A 31 1.58 -13.02 1.52
N VAL A 32 1.03 -11.90 1.97
CA VAL A 32 1.47 -11.26 3.20
C VAL A 32 0.82 -11.95 4.38
N THR A 33 1.62 -12.29 5.39
CA THR A 33 1.16 -12.91 6.63
C THR A 33 2.05 -12.51 7.80
N LEU A 34 1.47 -12.42 8.99
CA LEU A 34 2.20 -12.17 10.24
C LEU A 34 3.04 -13.37 10.71
N ALA A 35 2.92 -14.53 10.07
CA ALA A 35 3.79 -15.68 10.35
C ALA A 35 5.26 -15.41 10.00
N HIS A 36 5.54 -14.54 9.02
CA HIS A 36 6.89 -14.22 8.57
C HIS A 36 7.37 -12.86 9.10
N ARG A 37 8.67 -12.74 9.41
CA ARG A 37 9.28 -11.49 9.90
C ARG A 37 9.08 -10.32 8.94
N SER A 38 9.24 -10.56 7.63
CA SER A 38 9.04 -9.53 6.61
C SER A 38 7.58 -9.06 6.51
N GLY A 39 6.61 -9.97 6.68
CA GLY A 39 5.19 -9.60 6.73
C GLY A 39 4.85 -8.79 7.98
N LYS A 40 5.40 -9.14 9.16
CA LYS A 40 5.26 -8.32 10.37
C LYS A 40 5.84 -6.93 10.19
N LEU A 41 7.05 -6.85 9.60
CA LEU A 41 7.70 -5.57 9.32
C LEU A 41 6.85 -4.72 8.38
N TYR A 42 6.36 -5.31 7.31
CA TYR A 42 5.45 -4.65 6.37
C TYR A 42 4.22 -4.07 7.07
N VAL A 43 3.51 -4.89 7.85
CA VAL A 43 2.28 -4.47 8.55
C VAL A 43 2.58 -3.34 9.55
N LEU A 44 3.69 -3.44 10.30
CA LEU A 44 4.11 -2.41 11.25
C LEU A 44 4.45 -1.09 10.54
N LEU A 45 5.26 -1.14 9.48
CA LEU A 45 5.63 0.05 8.72
C LEU A 45 4.40 0.69 8.06
N THR A 46 3.50 -0.13 7.48
CA THR A 46 2.25 0.36 6.89
C THR A 46 1.37 1.07 7.91
N LEU A 47 1.26 0.53 9.12
CA LEU A 47 0.51 1.17 10.21
C LEU A 47 1.10 2.55 10.55
N ILE A 48 2.43 2.65 10.70
CA ILE A 48 3.10 3.92 11.02
C ILE A 48 2.95 4.91 9.87
N VAL A 49 3.17 4.46 8.62
CA VAL A 49 3.07 5.31 7.43
C VAL A 49 1.64 5.84 7.25
N ALA A 50 0.62 4.99 7.36
CA ALA A 50 -0.76 5.45 7.26
C ALA A 50 -1.14 6.38 8.43
N GLY A 51 -0.66 6.10 9.64
CA GLY A 51 -0.87 6.98 10.81
C GLY A 51 -0.20 8.35 10.64
N THR A 52 1.06 8.39 10.18
CA THR A 52 1.76 9.67 9.94
C THR A 52 1.16 10.46 8.79
N ALA A 53 0.60 9.79 7.76
CA ALA A 53 -0.10 10.46 6.67
C ALA A 53 -1.29 11.30 7.15
N LEU A 54 -2.00 10.84 8.17
CA LEU A 54 -3.11 11.58 8.77
C LEU A 54 -2.68 12.88 9.47
N GLY A 55 -1.39 13.00 9.82
CA GLY A 55 -0.81 14.20 10.43
C GLY A 55 -0.20 15.20 9.42
N ILE A 56 -0.20 14.88 8.11
CA ILE A 56 0.44 15.72 7.08
C ILE A 56 -0.61 16.60 6.39
N TYR A 57 -0.75 17.84 6.82
CA TYR A 57 -1.73 18.81 6.31
C TYR A 57 -1.13 19.84 5.33
N ASN A 58 -0.33 19.39 4.37
CA ASN A 58 0.35 20.29 3.42
C ASN A 58 -0.60 21.07 2.48
N GLN A 59 -1.87 20.71 2.42
CA GLN A 59 -2.89 21.35 1.56
C GLN A 59 -3.98 22.09 2.36
N GLY A 60 -3.73 22.41 3.61
CA GLY A 60 -4.61 23.25 4.43
C GLY A 60 -5.89 22.58 4.95
N GLY A 61 -6.04 21.25 4.83
CA GLY A 61 -7.21 20.53 5.34
C GLY A 61 -7.22 19.05 5.00
N PHE A 62 -8.33 18.40 5.30
CA PHE A 62 -8.54 16.99 4.97
C PHE A 62 -8.69 16.82 3.45
N CYS A 63 -7.86 15.97 2.83
CA CYS A 63 -7.77 15.79 1.38
C CYS A 63 -7.82 14.32 0.96
N ILE A 64 -7.76 14.07 -0.33
CA ILE A 64 -7.79 12.70 -0.93
C ILE A 64 -6.71 11.79 -0.31
N ALA A 65 -5.52 12.34 0.02
CA ALA A 65 -4.45 11.56 0.66
C ALA A 65 -4.85 11.04 2.05
N HIS A 66 -5.60 11.82 2.83
CA HIS A 66 -6.13 11.37 4.13
C HIS A 66 -7.18 10.26 3.96
N ASN A 67 -8.06 10.36 2.94
CA ASN A 67 -9.00 9.28 2.62
C ASN A 67 -8.25 7.97 2.31
N LEU A 68 -7.18 8.07 1.53
CA LEU A 68 -6.36 6.91 1.20
C LEU A 68 -5.65 6.31 2.42
N ALA A 69 -5.19 7.16 3.34
CA ALA A 69 -4.62 6.72 4.62
C ALA A 69 -5.65 5.98 5.50
N VAL A 70 -6.88 6.49 5.58
CA VAL A 70 -7.98 5.82 6.29
C VAL A 70 -8.29 4.48 5.65
N LEU A 71 -8.42 4.41 4.31
CA LEU A 71 -8.65 3.16 3.59
C LEU A 71 -7.52 2.15 3.82
N THR A 72 -6.27 2.64 3.88
CA THR A 72 -5.11 1.80 4.19
C THR A 72 -5.22 1.20 5.59
N LEU A 73 -5.59 1.99 6.59
CA LEU A 73 -5.78 1.51 7.97
C LEU A 73 -6.93 0.50 8.06
N VAL A 74 -8.05 0.75 7.39
CA VAL A 74 -9.20 -0.17 7.36
C VAL A 74 -8.82 -1.50 6.69
N ALA A 75 -8.16 -1.44 5.52
CA ALA A 75 -7.71 -2.64 4.82
C ALA A 75 -6.67 -3.43 5.63
N LEU A 76 -5.74 -2.73 6.29
CA LEU A 76 -4.72 -3.33 7.16
C LEU A 76 -5.38 -4.03 8.36
N ALA A 77 -6.29 -3.34 9.05
CA ALA A 77 -7.03 -3.89 10.18
C ALA A 77 -7.86 -5.11 9.75
N GLY A 78 -8.56 -5.01 8.62
CA GLY A 78 -9.29 -6.13 8.04
C GLY A 78 -8.40 -7.35 7.77
N GLY A 79 -7.23 -7.14 7.15
CA GLY A 79 -6.24 -8.19 6.92
C GLY A 79 -5.78 -8.87 8.22
N VAL A 80 -5.45 -8.09 9.24
CA VAL A 80 -5.02 -8.59 10.57
C VAL A 80 -6.15 -9.37 11.26
N VAL A 81 -7.36 -8.83 11.25
CA VAL A 81 -8.53 -9.50 11.86
C VAL A 81 -8.79 -10.82 11.17
N MET A 82 -8.83 -10.86 9.84
CA MET A 82 -9.06 -12.10 9.09
C MET A 82 -7.98 -13.14 9.34
N GLU A 83 -6.70 -12.72 9.43
CA GLU A 83 -5.60 -13.63 9.72
C GLU A 83 -5.68 -14.24 11.13
N LYS A 84 -6.02 -13.42 12.14
CA LYS A 84 -6.02 -13.86 13.55
C LYS A 84 -7.28 -14.60 13.97
N THR A 85 -8.45 -14.14 13.53
CA THR A 85 -9.74 -14.66 14.01
C THR A 85 -10.34 -15.72 13.13
N ARG A 86 -9.93 -15.75 11.84
CA ARG A 86 -10.55 -16.61 10.82
C ARG A 86 -12.08 -16.46 10.77
N LEU A 87 -12.58 -15.23 10.94
CA LEU A 87 -13.99 -14.90 11.13
C LEU A 87 -14.91 -15.54 10.06
N PHE A 88 -14.43 -15.65 8.82
CA PHE A 88 -15.16 -16.26 7.71
C PHE A 88 -14.66 -17.68 7.36
N GLY A 89 -14.05 -18.39 8.32
CA GLY A 89 -13.55 -19.74 8.11
C GLY A 89 -12.55 -19.82 6.93
N SER A 90 -12.85 -20.65 5.94
CA SER A 90 -11.99 -20.85 4.77
C SER A 90 -11.86 -19.62 3.87
N LEU A 91 -12.80 -18.68 3.92
CA LEU A 91 -12.74 -17.44 3.14
C LEU A 91 -11.78 -16.39 3.76
N SER A 92 -11.48 -16.50 5.06
CA SER A 92 -10.64 -15.53 5.76
C SER A 92 -9.26 -15.35 5.12
N LYS A 93 -8.66 -16.40 4.56
CA LYS A 93 -7.36 -16.32 3.87
C LYS A 93 -7.40 -15.46 2.61
N TYR A 94 -8.53 -15.44 1.89
CA TYR A 94 -8.71 -14.60 0.70
C TYR A 94 -8.96 -13.14 1.10
N CYS A 95 -9.78 -12.92 2.13
CA CYS A 95 -9.99 -11.58 2.69
C CYS A 95 -8.70 -10.99 3.26
N GLN A 96 -7.88 -11.79 3.94
CA GLN A 96 -6.54 -11.42 4.40
C GLN A 96 -5.64 -11.00 3.23
N ALA A 97 -5.55 -11.83 2.20
CA ALA A 97 -4.74 -11.56 1.02
C ALA A 97 -5.19 -10.26 0.33
N LEU A 98 -6.51 -10.10 0.15
CA LEU A 98 -7.08 -8.87 -0.41
C LEU A 98 -6.74 -7.65 0.45
N GLY A 99 -6.97 -7.71 1.76
CA GLY A 99 -6.70 -6.61 2.69
C GLY A 99 -5.24 -6.14 2.62
N TYR A 100 -4.29 -7.05 2.80
CA TYR A 100 -2.87 -6.68 2.76
C TYR A 100 -2.39 -6.25 1.36
N SER A 101 -2.86 -6.87 0.30
CA SER A 101 -2.46 -6.46 -1.05
C SER A 101 -3.06 -5.12 -1.45
N SER A 102 -4.26 -4.78 -0.96
CA SER A 102 -4.85 -3.46 -1.16
C SER A 102 -4.00 -2.36 -0.53
N THR A 103 -3.39 -2.60 0.64
CA THR A 103 -2.51 -1.60 1.26
C THR A 103 -1.25 -1.33 0.42
N LEU A 104 -0.72 -2.32 -0.32
CA LEU A 104 0.37 -2.10 -1.27
C LEU A 104 -0.06 -1.17 -2.42
N LEU A 105 -1.23 -1.42 -3.01
CA LEU A 105 -1.78 -0.53 -4.03
C LEU A 105 -1.92 0.90 -3.49
N PHE A 106 -2.46 1.06 -2.27
CA PHE A 106 -2.64 2.37 -1.65
C PHE A 106 -1.32 3.07 -1.34
N HIS A 107 -0.23 2.36 -1.07
CA HIS A 107 1.10 2.93 -0.96
C HIS A 107 1.69 3.37 -2.32
N MET A 108 1.43 2.60 -3.38
CA MET A 108 1.96 2.91 -4.72
C MET A 108 1.38 4.20 -5.31
N ILE A 109 0.11 4.52 -4.99
CA ILE A 109 -0.57 5.73 -5.50
C ILE A 109 0.16 7.01 -5.06
N PRO A 110 0.36 7.31 -3.76
CA PRO A 110 1.08 8.51 -3.35
C PRO A 110 2.57 8.44 -3.71
N ALA A 111 3.18 7.25 -3.70
CA ALA A 111 4.60 7.09 -4.04
C ALA A 111 4.88 7.54 -5.47
N ILE A 112 4.10 7.10 -6.47
CA ILE A 112 4.29 7.53 -7.86
C ILE A 112 3.91 9.00 -8.04
N THR A 113 2.87 9.46 -7.35
CA THR A 113 2.44 10.86 -7.41
C THR A 113 3.54 11.80 -6.93
N ASP A 114 4.13 11.51 -5.77
CA ASP A 114 5.23 12.31 -5.23
C ASP A 114 6.50 12.19 -6.08
N PHE A 115 6.81 11.00 -6.59
CA PHE A 115 7.95 10.79 -7.49
C PHE A 115 7.84 11.66 -8.74
N LEU A 116 6.74 11.59 -9.47
CA LEU A 116 6.57 12.31 -10.73
C LEU A 116 6.48 13.84 -10.54
N ARG A 117 5.94 14.29 -9.40
CA ARG A 117 5.81 15.73 -9.09
C ARG A 117 7.05 16.37 -8.49
N ARG A 118 8.03 15.59 -8.04
CA ARG A 118 9.23 16.10 -7.37
C ARG A 118 10.50 15.88 -8.17
N LEU A 119 10.50 14.95 -9.09
CA LEU A 119 11.67 14.59 -9.87
C LEU A 119 11.44 14.79 -11.38
N PRO A 120 12.50 15.23 -12.11
CA PRO A 120 13.75 15.79 -11.60
C PRO A 120 13.54 17.11 -10.84
N VAL A 121 14.46 17.41 -9.91
CA VAL A 121 14.38 18.67 -9.14
C VAL A 121 14.53 19.86 -10.08
N GLY A 122 13.55 20.77 -10.08
CA GLY A 122 13.52 21.97 -10.94
C GLY A 122 12.76 21.78 -12.25
N ASP A 123 12.59 20.54 -12.74
CA ASP A 123 11.83 20.23 -13.95
C ASP A 123 11.10 18.89 -13.78
N PRO A 124 10.02 18.83 -12.96
CA PRO A 124 9.33 17.59 -12.62
C PRO A 124 8.60 17.00 -13.84
N PHE A 125 8.43 15.67 -13.84
CA PHE A 125 7.75 14.97 -14.94
C PHE A 125 6.29 15.42 -15.15
N ILE A 126 5.63 15.88 -14.07
CA ILE A 126 4.25 16.36 -14.11
C ILE A 126 4.09 17.57 -13.18
N ASP A 127 3.25 18.53 -13.60
CA ASP A 127 2.92 19.73 -12.82
C ASP A 127 1.61 19.61 -12.05
N THR A 128 0.65 18.87 -12.61
CA THR A 128 -0.71 18.76 -12.07
C THR A 128 -1.10 17.32 -11.74
N LEU A 129 -2.13 17.16 -10.91
CA LEU A 129 -2.67 15.82 -10.56
C LEU A 129 -3.56 15.24 -11.67
N GLU A 130 -3.97 16.06 -12.63
CA GLU A 130 -4.79 15.68 -13.77
C GLU A 130 -3.97 15.17 -14.96
N ASP A 131 -2.62 15.16 -14.83
CA ASP A 131 -1.72 14.74 -15.90
C ASP A 131 -2.03 13.32 -16.39
N PRO A 132 -2.15 13.10 -17.70
CA PRO A 132 -2.43 11.78 -18.28
C PRO A 132 -1.39 10.71 -17.88
N LEU A 133 -0.11 11.09 -17.72
CA LEU A 133 0.94 10.17 -17.31
C LEU A 133 0.66 9.59 -15.92
N LEU A 134 0.26 10.42 -14.95
CA LEU A 134 -0.09 9.98 -13.61
C LEU A 134 -1.28 9.00 -13.63
N ARG A 135 -2.30 9.31 -14.43
CA ARG A 135 -3.46 8.43 -14.61
C ARG A 135 -3.06 7.07 -15.19
N GLN A 136 -2.15 7.05 -16.16
CA GLN A 136 -1.64 5.80 -16.75
C GLN A 136 -0.94 4.93 -15.70
N PHE A 137 -0.10 5.52 -14.84
CA PHE A 137 0.54 4.78 -13.74
C PHE A 137 -0.48 4.21 -12.75
N HIS A 138 -1.48 5.00 -12.37
CA HIS A 138 -2.54 4.51 -11.46
C HIS A 138 -3.33 3.34 -12.07
N LEU A 139 -3.68 3.42 -13.37
CA LEU A 139 -4.35 2.33 -14.08
C LEU A 139 -3.46 1.09 -14.20
N ALA A 140 -2.17 1.26 -14.49
CA ALA A 140 -1.22 0.15 -14.52
C ALA A 140 -1.10 -0.54 -13.16
N PHE A 141 -1.00 0.21 -12.06
CA PHE A 141 -0.96 -0.36 -10.71
C PHE A 141 -2.25 -1.09 -10.35
N LEU A 142 -3.40 -0.56 -10.74
CA LEU A 142 -4.68 -1.23 -10.56
C LEU A 142 -4.73 -2.54 -11.35
N ALA A 143 -4.28 -2.56 -12.60
CA ALA A 143 -4.21 -3.77 -13.42
C ALA A 143 -3.28 -4.81 -12.80
N ILE A 144 -2.08 -4.41 -12.36
CA ILE A 144 -1.11 -5.29 -11.67
C ILE A 144 -1.73 -5.84 -10.37
N PHE A 145 -2.43 -5.01 -9.61
CA PHE A 145 -3.11 -5.43 -8.39
C PHE A 145 -4.17 -6.49 -8.68
N VAL A 146 -5.04 -6.28 -9.67
CA VAL A 146 -6.09 -7.24 -10.04
C VAL A 146 -5.47 -8.58 -10.47
N VAL A 147 -4.46 -8.56 -11.33
CA VAL A 147 -3.73 -9.77 -11.73
C VAL A 147 -3.07 -10.44 -10.52
N GLY A 148 -2.46 -9.66 -9.64
CA GLY A 148 -1.84 -10.14 -8.41
C GLY A 148 -2.84 -10.84 -7.47
N ILE A 149 -4.01 -10.25 -7.26
CA ILE A 149 -5.09 -10.86 -6.45
C ILE A 149 -5.58 -12.16 -7.07
N ILE A 150 -5.81 -12.19 -8.39
CA ILE A 150 -6.21 -13.42 -9.08
C ILE A 150 -5.15 -14.52 -8.86
N ALA A 151 -3.88 -14.18 -9.05
CA ALA A 151 -2.78 -15.14 -8.83
C ALA A 151 -2.73 -15.65 -7.38
N GLN A 152 -2.92 -14.77 -6.39
CA GLN A 152 -2.97 -15.14 -4.97
C GLN A 152 -4.16 -16.07 -4.67
N VAL A 153 -5.33 -15.76 -5.19
CA VAL A 153 -6.53 -16.59 -5.02
C VAL A 153 -6.32 -17.99 -5.60
N LEU A 154 -5.77 -18.08 -6.81
CA LEU A 154 -5.48 -19.37 -7.45
C LEU A 154 -4.45 -20.17 -6.64
N TRP A 155 -3.40 -19.52 -6.18
CA TRP A 155 -2.37 -20.16 -5.34
C TRP A 155 -2.94 -20.66 -4.01
N LEU A 156 -3.74 -19.83 -3.30
CA LEU A 156 -4.39 -20.20 -2.05
C LEU A 156 -5.39 -21.35 -2.20
N ARG A 157 -6.07 -21.44 -3.34
CA ARG A 157 -6.96 -22.58 -3.65
C ARG A 157 -6.16 -23.86 -3.78
N LYS A 158 -5.08 -23.84 -4.58
CA LYS A 158 -4.20 -25.00 -4.76
C LYS A 158 -3.58 -25.48 -3.45
N SER A 159 -3.05 -24.57 -2.65
CA SER A 159 -2.40 -24.88 -1.36
C SER A 159 -3.35 -25.47 -0.30
N SER A 160 -4.66 -25.38 -0.51
CA SER A 160 -5.66 -25.93 0.43
C SER A 160 -6.16 -27.31 0.05
N GLN A 161 -5.75 -27.78 -1.13
CA GLN A 161 -6.12 -29.12 -1.64
C GLN A 161 -4.98 -30.13 -1.49
N SER A 162 -3.78 -29.65 -1.12
CA SER A 162 -2.59 -30.43 -0.77
C SER A 162 -2.50 -30.66 0.73
#